data_7c7e5d43db3b9ce6230b8615f59e56f0
#
_entry.id   7c7e5d43db3b9ce6230b8615f59e56f0
#
_cell.length_a   1.000
_cell.length_b   1.000
_cell.length_c   1.000
_cell.angle_alpha   90.00
_cell.angle_beta   90.00
_cell.angle_gamma   90.00
#
_symmetry.space_group_name_H-M   'P 1'
#
loop_
_entity.id
_entity.type
_entity.pdbx_description
1 polymer ?
#
loop_
_entity_poly.entity_id
_entity_poly.type
_entity_poly.pdbx_seq_one_letter_code
_entity_poly.pdbx_strand_id
1 'polypeptide(L)' 'MDAINIIAELYKQELAQANHEKILYQAQCKIYKQQIDTLKKEIEELKNEKESNMK' A
#
# COMPACT_ATOMS: atom_id res chain seq x y z
N MET A 1 26.23 33.05 -4.42
CA MET A 1 25.59 31.79 -4.31
C MET A 1 26.36 30.89 -3.38
N ASP A 2 25.71 30.43 -2.36
CA ASP A 2 26.36 29.66 -1.32
C ASP A 2 26.23 28.16 -1.63
N ALA A 3 27.35 27.47 -1.76
CA ALA A 3 27.36 26.04 -2.06
C ALA A 3 26.61 25.24 -1.00
N ILE A 4 26.68 25.70 0.25
CA ILE A 4 25.99 25.03 1.35
C ILE A 4 24.47 25.06 1.14
N ASN A 5 23.95 26.19 0.66
CA ASN A 5 22.52 26.32 0.40
C ASN A 5 22.07 25.41 -0.74
N ILE A 6 22.87 25.26 -1.77
CA ILE A 6 22.57 24.37 -2.89
C ILE A 6 22.52 22.91 -2.42
N ILE A 7 23.48 22.51 -1.60
CA ILE A 7 23.54 21.16 -1.04
C ILE A 7 22.33 20.89 -0.17
N ALA A 8 21.98 21.84 0.71
CA ALA A 8 20.80 21.70 1.57
C ALA A 8 19.51 21.54 0.77
N GLU A 9 19.39 22.32 -0.31
CA GLU A 9 18.24 22.24 -1.19
C GLU A 9 18.11 20.86 -1.85
N LEU A 10 19.24 20.31 -2.31
CA LEU A 10 19.26 18.99 -2.92
C LEU A 10 18.85 17.89 -1.93
N TYR A 11 19.36 17.94 -0.70
CA TYR A 11 18.97 17.01 0.34
C TYR A 11 17.47 17.11 0.64
N LYS A 12 16.96 18.30 0.66
CA LYS A 12 15.53 18.53 0.92
C LYS A 12 14.65 17.89 -0.16
N GLN A 13 15.05 18.07 -1.42
CA GLN A 13 14.34 17.49 -2.55
C GLN A 13 14.39 15.98 -2.52
N GLU A 14 15.56 15.41 -2.21
CA GLU A 14 15.73 13.97 -2.11
C GLU A 14 14.87 13.36 -0.99
N LEU A 15 14.85 14.03 0.17
CA LEU A 15 14.02 13.57 1.28
C LEU A 15 12.55 13.63 0.95
N ALA A 16 12.10 14.68 0.29
CA ALA A 16 10.70 14.81 -0.10
C ALA A 16 10.30 13.70 -1.07
N GLN A 17 11.16 13.39 -2.03
CA GLN A 17 10.90 12.33 -2.99
C GLN A 17 10.89 10.95 -2.32
N ALA A 18 11.84 10.68 -1.44
CA ALA A 18 11.90 9.43 -0.72
C ALA A 18 10.67 9.23 0.17
N ASN A 19 10.21 10.29 0.84
CA ASN A 19 9.00 10.24 1.64
C ASN A 19 7.77 9.96 0.80
N HIS A 20 7.70 10.56 -0.37
CA HIS A 20 6.59 10.34 -1.30
C HIS A 20 6.54 8.89 -1.75
N GLU A 21 7.67 8.32 -2.13
CA GLU A 21 7.77 6.92 -2.53
C GLU A 21 7.35 5.99 -1.41
N LYS A 22 7.78 6.28 -0.19
CA LYS A 22 7.41 5.49 0.98
C LYS A 22 5.91 5.49 1.19
N ILE A 23 5.28 6.64 1.06
CA ILE A 23 3.83 6.77 1.20
C ILE A 23 3.11 5.97 0.13
N LEU A 24 3.59 6.01 -1.11
CA LEU A 24 3.01 5.23 -2.20
C LEU A 24 3.07 3.73 -1.92
N TYR A 25 4.22 3.24 -1.44
CA TYR A 25 4.37 1.84 -1.08
C TYR A 25 3.43 1.45 0.06
N GLN A 26 3.33 2.30 1.06
CA GLN A 26 2.42 2.04 2.19
C GLN A 26 0.97 1.98 1.72
N ALA A 27 0.58 2.89 0.83
CA ALA A 27 -0.77 2.90 0.26
C ALA A 27 -1.04 1.62 -0.53
N GLN A 28 -0.09 1.18 -1.36
CA GLN A 28 -0.23 -0.06 -2.12
C GLN A 28 -0.38 -1.26 -1.21
N CYS A 29 0.41 -1.31 -0.14
CA CYS A 29 0.32 -2.42 0.83
C CYS A 29 -1.06 -2.47 1.48
N LYS A 30 -1.60 -1.32 1.84
CA LYS A 30 -2.94 -1.25 2.43
C LYS A 30 -4.02 -1.71 1.45
N ILE A 31 -3.90 -1.29 0.20
CA ILE A 31 -4.85 -1.68 -0.85
C ILE A 31 -4.81 -3.20 -1.06
N TYR A 32 -3.63 -3.78 -1.17
CA TYR A 32 -3.50 -5.22 -1.35
C TYR A 32 -4.05 -5.99 -0.16
N LYS A 33 -3.80 -5.49 1.05
CA LYS A 33 -4.33 -6.11 2.25
C LYS A 33 -5.86 -6.13 2.25
N GLN A 34 -6.47 -5.02 1.83
CA GLN A 34 -7.93 -4.93 1.72
C GLN A 34 -8.46 -5.91 0.68
N GLN A 35 -7.77 -6.03 -0.46
CA GLN A 35 -8.15 -6.97 -1.51
C GLN A 35 -8.08 -8.40 -1.02
N ILE A 36 -7.03 -8.74 -0.28
CA ILE A 36 -6.87 -10.07 0.30
C ILE A 36 -7.99 -10.36 1.28
N ASP A 37 -8.33 -9.41 2.15
CA ASP A 37 -9.42 -9.58 3.11
C ASP A 37 -10.76 -9.79 2.40
N THR A 38 -11.02 -9.03 1.33
CA THR A 38 -12.23 -9.17 0.55
C THR A 38 -12.30 -10.56 -0.11
N LEU A 39 -11.19 -11.00 -0.70
CA LEU A 39 -11.13 -12.32 -1.34
C LEU A 39 -11.33 -13.44 -0.33
N LYS A 40 -10.78 -13.31 0.86
CA LYS A 40 -10.98 -14.29 1.93
C LYS A 40 -12.45 -14.39 2.31
N LYS A 41 -13.13 -13.28 2.40
CA LYS A 41 -14.56 -13.25 2.70
C LYS A 41 -15.37 -13.93 1.60
N GLU A 42 -15.04 -13.64 0.34
CA GLU A 42 -15.71 -14.26 -0.80
C GLU A 42 -15.52 -15.77 -0.81
N ILE A 43 -14.30 -16.24 -0.53
CA ILE A 43 -14.01 -17.67 -0.45
C ILE A 43 -14.83 -18.31 0.65
N GLU A 44 -14.92 -17.67 1.80
CA GLU A 44 -15.67 -18.20 2.92
C GLU A 44 -17.17 -18.28 2.61
N GLU A 45 -17.71 -17.26 1.95
CA GLU A 45 -19.10 -17.25 1.51
C GLU A 45 -19.39 -18.37 0.52
N LEU A 46 -18.50 -18.57 -0.44
CA LEU A 46 -18.63 -19.65 -1.42
C LEU A 46 -18.56 -21.02 -0.75
N LYS A 47 -17.71 -21.16 0.23
CA LYS A 47 -17.58 -22.41 1.00
C LYS A 47 -18.88 -22.72 1.74
N ASN A 48 -19.45 -21.72 2.37
CA ASN A 48 -20.69 -21.86 3.12
C ASN A 48 -21.86 -22.18 2.19
N GLU A 49 -21.91 -21.58 1.02
CA GLU A 49 -22.93 -21.89 0.01
C GLU A 49 -22.81 -23.32 -0.45
N LYS A 50 -21.59 -23.80 -0.70
CA LYS A 50 -21.34 -25.15 -1.15
C LYS A 50 -21.75 -26.16 -0.08
N GLU A 51 -21.45 -25.90 1.17
CA GLU A 51 -21.85 -26.74 2.28
C GLU A 51 -23.37 -26.78 2.44
N SER A 52 -24.00 -25.64 2.25
CA SER A 52 -25.46 -25.53 2.33
C SER A 52 -26.13 -26.34 1.21
N ASN A 53 -25.59 -26.30 0.01
CA ASN A 53 -26.12 -27.01 -1.14
C ASN A 53 -25.88 -28.53 -1.08
N MET A 54 -24.94 -28.97 -0.28
CA MET A 54 -24.64 -30.38 -0.11
C MET A 54 -25.59 -31.11 0.84
N LYS A 55 -26.39 -30.35 1.53
CA LYS A 55 -27.42 -30.88 2.43
C LYS A 55 -28.70 -31.07 1.66
#